data_692df4fde744acffda6cb004dc10e7df
#
_entry.id   692df4fde744acffda6cb004dc10e7df
#
_cell.length_a   1.000
_cell.length_b   1.000
_cell.length_c   1.000
_cell.angle_alpha   90.00
_cell.angle_beta   90.00
_cell.angle_gamma   90.00
#
_symmetry.space_group_name_H-M   'P 1'
#
loop_
_entity.id
_entity.type
_entity.pdbx_description
1 polymer ?
#
loop_
_entity_poly.entity_id
_entity_poly.type
_entity_poly.pdbx_seq_one_letter_code
_entity_poly.pdbx_strand_id
1 'polypeptide(L)'
;MILNFGHTFGHAIETLTNYTEYLHGEAISIGMVQAALLSVESGLCNKDLPKRITNLLKAFGLPIHAHDLKSKDIIESMRHDKKNSHNKLRFVLPKSIGSVEIIDDVPETLIQSVLDKSKLI
;
A
#
# COMPACT_ATOMS: atom_id res chain seq x y z
N MET A 1 7.39 1.37 13.75
CA MET A 1 7.68 1.41 12.30
C MET A 1 7.09 0.25 11.55
N ILE A 2 7.39 -0.97 11.96
CA ILE A 2 6.82 -2.15 11.31
C ILE A 2 5.29 -2.13 11.35
N LEU A 3 4.71 -1.62 12.44
CA LEU A 3 3.27 -1.51 12.59
C LEU A 3 2.61 -0.55 11.61
N ASN A 4 3.40 0.33 10.99
CA ASN A 4 2.87 1.31 10.02
C ASN A 4 2.99 0.83 8.57
N PHE A 5 3.54 -0.36 8.37
CA PHE A 5 3.63 -0.96 7.05
C PHE A 5 2.21 -1.14 6.48
N GLY A 6 1.99 -0.56 5.32
CA GLY A 6 0.68 -0.63 4.64
C GLY A 6 -0.31 0.45 5.05
N HIS A 7 0.00 1.29 6.05
CA HIS A 7 -0.96 2.29 6.54
C HIS A 7 -1.21 3.42 5.54
N THR A 8 -0.22 3.84 4.77
CA THR A 8 -0.43 4.93 3.80
C THR A 8 -1.48 4.55 2.76
N PHE A 9 -1.33 3.39 2.15
CA PHE A 9 -2.33 2.88 1.20
C PHE A 9 -3.63 2.49 1.90
N GLY A 10 -3.51 1.77 3.02
CA GLY A 10 -4.68 1.28 3.74
C GLY A 10 -5.57 2.41 4.23
N HIS A 11 -4.98 3.48 4.75
CA HIS A 11 -5.75 4.63 5.21
C HIS A 11 -6.49 5.31 4.05
N ALA A 12 -5.85 5.42 2.89
CA ALA A 12 -6.52 5.96 1.70
C ALA A 12 -7.72 5.10 1.30
N ILE A 13 -7.58 3.78 1.37
CA ILE A 13 -8.68 2.86 1.06
C ILE A 13 -9.83 3.04 2.06
N GLU A 14 -9.51 3.14 3.35
CA GLU A 14 -10.54 3.40 4.37
C GLU A 14 -11.28 4.71 4.11
N THR A 15 -10.55 5.76 3.81
CA THR A 15 -11.12 7.09 3.57
C THR A 15 -12.04 7.07 2.35
N LEU A 16 -11.61 6.47 1.25
CA LEU A 16 -12.41 6.41 0.03
C LEU A 16 -13.70 5.62 0.18
N THR A 17 -13.70 4.63 1.04
CA THR A 17 -14.87 3.79 1.29
C THR A 17 -15.67 4.26 2.50
N ASN A 18 -15.33 5.44 3.06
CA ASN A 18 -15.98 6.02 4.24
C ASN A 18 -15.99 5.08 5.43
N TYR A 19 -14.96 4.25 5.55
CA TYR A 19 -14.79 3.29 6.65
C TYR A 19 -15.94 2.27 6.74
N THR A 20 -16.67 2.04 5.62
CA THR A 20 -17.83 1.16 5.63
C THR A 20 -17.64 -0.18 4.91
N GLU A 21 -16.77 -0.23 3.89
CA GLU A 21 -16.60 -1.45 3.09
C GLU A 21 -15.56 -2.39 3.64
N TYR A 22 -14.56 -1.87 4.31
CA TYR A 22 -13.47 -2.67 4.85
C TYR A 22 -13.28 -2.39 6.33
N LEU A 23 -13.03 -3.45 7.09
CA LEU A 23 -12.53 -3.30 8.44
C LEU A 23 -11.11 -2.75 8.36
N HIS A 24 -10.66 -2.09 9.43
CA HIS A 24 -9.33 -1.50 9.44
C HIS A 24 -8.25 -2.51 9.04
N GLY A 25 -8.26 -3.70 9.64
CA GLY A 25 -7.28 -4.74 9.33
C GLY A 25 -7.33 -5.20 7.88
N GLU A 26 -8.52 -5.19 7.29
CA GLU A 26 -8.69 -5.56 5.89
C GLU A 26 -8.08 -4.52 4.97
N ALA A 27 -8.31 -3.23 5.25
CA ALA A 27 -7.72 -2.15 4.48
C ALA A 27 -6.20 -2.16 4.60
N ILE A 28 -5.68 -2.41 5.80
CA ILE A 28 -4.24 -2.51 6.03
C ILE A 28 -3.65 -3.71 5.26
N SER A 29 -4.36 -4.83 5.22
CA SER A 29 -3.94 -6.00 4.45
C SER A 29 -3.73 -5.65 2.99
N ILE A 30 -4.71 -4.98 2.37
CA ILE A 30 -4.60 -4.53 0.99
C ILE A 30 -3.40 -3.58 0.84
N GLY A 31 -3.27 -2.64 1.77
CA GLY A 31 -2.17 -1.67 1.77
C GLY A 31 -0.81 -2.33 1.89
N MET A 32 -0.70 -3.42 2.63
CA MET A 32 0.56 -4.17 2.76
C MET A 32 1.01 -4.77 1.43
N VAL A 33 0.06 -5.30 0.65
CA VAL A 33 0.37 -5.84 -0.68
C VAL A 33 0.86 -4.70 -1.58
N GLN A 34 0.17 -3.57 -1.57
CA GLN A 34 0.54 -2.42 -2.39
C GLN A 34 1.91 -1.87 -1.99
N ALA A 35 2.18 -1.77 -0.70
CA ALA A 35 3.48 -1.32 -0.21
C ALA A 35 4.60 -2.28 -0.60
N ALA A 36 4.34 -3.58 -0.56
CA ALA A 36 5.33 -4.57 -0.97
C ALA A 36 5.65 -4.46 -2.46
N LEU A 37 4.63 -4.24 -3.29
CA LEU A 37 4.84 -4.02 -4.73
C LEU A 37 5.63 -2.73 -4.98
N LEU A 38 5.33 -1.68 -4.24
CA LEU A 38 6.08 -0.42 -4.36
C LEU A 38 7.53 -0.62 -3.96
N SER A 39 7.77 -1.43 -2.95
CA SER A 39 9.11 -1.76 -2.50
C SER A 39 9.94 -2.43 -3.61
N VAL A 40 9.33 -3.36 -4.36
CA VAL A 40 9.99 -4.00 -5.51
C VAL A 40 10.30 -2.97 -6.58
N GLU A 41 9.33 -2.13 -6.93
CA GLU A 41 9.52 -1.13 -7.97
C GLU A 41 10.54 -0.05 -7.57
N SER A 42 10.72 0.17 -6.28
CA SER A 42 11.70 1.11 -5.74
C SER A 42 13.08 0.48 -5.56
N GLY A 43 13.24 -0.81 -5.87
CA GLY A 43 14.52 -1.49 -5.77
C GLY A 43 14.92 -1.91 -4.37
N LEU A 44 14.00 -1.92 -3.41
CA LEU A 44 14.30 -2.26 -2.02
C LEU A 44 14.29 -3.76 -1.73
N CYS A 45 13.52 -4.52 -2.49
CA CYS A 45 13.42 -5.96 -2.29
C CYS A 45 13.15 -6.66 -3.62
N ASN A 46 13.23 -7.99 -3.63
CA ASN A 46 12.95 -8.76 -4.83
C ASN A 46 11.48 -9.17 -4.88
N LYS A 47 11.08 -9.78 -6.01
CA LYS A 47 9.68 -10.14 -6.27
C LYS A 47 9.13 -11.22 -5.35
N ASP A 48 9.98 -11.93 -4.64
CA ASP A 48 9.53 -12.99 -3.73
C ASP A 48 8.81 -12.42 -2.52
N LEU A 49 9.18 -11.23 -2.07
CA LEU A 49 8.59 -10.65 -0.87
C LEU A 49 7.09 -10.37 -1.02
N PRO A 50 6.63 -9.70 -2.09
CA PRO A 50 5.19 -9.52 -2.30
C PRO A 50 4.43 -10.83 -2.37
N LYS A 51 5.00 -11.85 -3.00
CA LYS A 51 4.36 -13.16 -3.10
C LYS A 51 4.19 -13.81 -1.73
N ARG A 52 5.21 -13.73 -0.89
CA ARG A 52 5.16 -14.29 0.46
C ARG A 52 4.11 -13.58 1.30
N ILE A 53 4.09 -12.24 1.24
CA ILE A 53 3.12 -11.44 1.97
C ILE A 53 1.70 -11.76 1.49
N THR A 54 1.48 -11.79 0.18
CA THR A 54 0.18 -12.08 -0.41
C THR A 54 -0.33 -13.45 0.02
N ASN A 55 0.53 -14.47 -0.05
CA ASN A 55 0.16 -15.82 0.32
C ASN A 55 -0.19 -15.93 1.81
N LEU A 56 0.55 -15.22 2.65
CA LEU A 56 0.29 -15.22 4.09
C LEU A 56 -1.06 -14.57 4.39
N LEU A 57 -1.34 -13.42 3.77
CA LEU A 57 -2.60 -12.71 3.97
C LEU A 57 -3.79 -13.55 3.50
N LYS A 58 -3.66 -14.22 2.36
CA LYS A 58 -4.68 -15.14 1.85
C LYS A 58 -4.93 -16.29 2.83
N ALA A 59 -3.87 -16.82 3.41
CA ALA A 59 -3.98 -17.91 4.36
C ALA A 59 -4.79 -17.51 5.60
N PHE A 60 -4.76 -16.25 5.97
CA PHE A 60 -5.56 -15.71 7.07
C PHE A 60 -6.95 -15.23 6.64
N GLY A 61 -7.31 -15.42 5.37
CA GLY A 61 -8.61 -15.00 4.87
C GLY A 61 -8.76 -13.50 4.68
N LEU A 62 -7.64 -12.77 4.57
CA LEU A 62 -7.66 -11.33 4.42
C LEU A 62 -7.66 -10.93 2.94
N PRO A 63 -8.30 -9.79 2.60
CA PRO A 63 -8.29 -9.31 1.22
C PRO A 63 -6.91 -8.81 0.82
N ILE A 64 -6.61 -8.91 -0.48
CA ILE A 64 -5.31 -8.51 -1.02
C ILE A 64 -5.42 -7.42 -2.09
N HIS A 65 -6.62 -7.07 -2.51
CA HIS A 65 -6.82 -6.00 -3.50
C HIS A 65 -8.18 -5.35 -3.32
N ALA A 66 -8.28 -4.11 -3.80
CA ALA A 66 -9.51 -3.33 -3.78
C ALA A 66 -9.88 -3.02 -5.25
N HIS A 67 -10.56 -3.95 -5.91
CA HIS A 67 -10.87 -3.85 -7.35
C HIS A 67 -11.76 -2.66 -7.70
N ASP A 68 -12.64 -2.27 -6.79
CA ASP A 68 -13.63 -1.24 -7.06
C ASP A 68 -13.09 0.18 -6.95
N LEU A 69 -11.86 0.34 -6.50
CA LEU A 69 -11.25 1.65 -6.32
C LEU A 69 -10.30 1.96 -7.47
N LYS A 70 -10.39 3.17 -7.98
CA LYS A 70 -9.49 3.63 -9.05
C LYS A 70 -8.16 4.06 -8.45
N SER A 71 -7.06 3.72 -9.12
CA SER A 71 -5.72 4.12 -8.68
C SER A 71 -5.61 5.62 -8.50
N LYS A 72 -6.17 6.38 -9.42
CA LYS A 72 -6.17 7.84 -9.36
C LYS A 72 -6.82 8.36 -8.06
N ASP A 73 -7.94 7.76 -7.67
CA ASP A 73 -8.65 8.19 -6.47
C ASP A 73 -7.86 7.86 -5.20
N ILE A 74 -7.18 6.73 -5.19
CA ILE A 74 -6.32 6.35 -4.06
C ILE A 74 -5.18 7.35 -3.92
N ILE A 75 -4.52 7.71 -5.02
CA ILE A 75 -3.42 8.67 -5.01
C ILE A 75 -3.91 10.03 -4.51
N GLU A 76 -5.06 10.47 -5.00
CA GLU A 76 -5.62 11.76 -4.60
C GLU A 76 -5.95 11.78 -3.11
N SER A 77 -6.51 10.69 -2.59
CA SER A 77 -6.79 10.56 -1.17
C SER A 77 -5.52 10.61 -0.33
N MET A 78 -4.45 9.95 -0.77
CA MET A 78 -3.17 10.01 -0.08
C MET A 78 -2.59 11.43 -0.06
N ARG A 79 -2.71 12.15 -1.17
CA ARG A 79 -2.25 13.54 -1.25
C ARG A 79 -3.02 14.43 -0.29
N HIS A 80 -4.32 14.25 -0.21
CA HIS A 80 -5.16 15.03 0.66
C HIS A 80 -4.75 14.85 2.13
N ASP A 81 -4.46 13.63 2.54
CA ASP A 81 -4.01 13.34 3.90
C ASP A 81 -2.65 13.95 4.22
N LYS A 82 -1.81 14.11 3.20
CA LYS A 82 -0.43 14.58 3.38
C LYS A 82 -0.22 16.04 3.02
N LYS A 83 -1.28 16.78 2.74
CA LYS A 83 -1.16 18.18 2.32
C LYS A 83 -0.45 19.06 3.35
N ASN A 84 -0.51 18.68 4.64
CA ASN A 84 0.15 19.42 5.71
C ASN A 84 1.59 18.94 5.96
N SER A 85 2.07 18.01 5.15
CA SER A 85 3.39 17.40 5.28
C SER A 85 4.27 17.73 4.08
N HIS A 86 4.21 18.98 3.62
CA HIS A 86 5.01 19.49 2.50
C HIS A 86 4.73 18.79 1.17
N ASN A 87 3.52 18.25 0.99
CA ASN A 87 3.08 17.59 -0.24
C ASN A 87 3.90 16.37 -0.68
N LYS A 88 4.71 15.83 0.22
CA LYS A 88 5.48 14.63 -0.07
C LYS A 88 4.76 13.40 0.44
N LEU A 89 4.69 12.38 -0.40
CA LEU A 89 4.14 11.10 0.00
C LEU A 89 5.22 10.25 0.64
N ARG A 90 4.98 9.86 1.89
CA ARG A 90 5.92 9.07 2.68
C ARG A 90 5.36 7.67 2.87
N PHE A 91 6.20 6.68 2.61
CA PHE A 91 5.82 5.29 2.74
C PHE A 91 6.77 4.56 3.68
N VAL A 92 6.20 3.63 4.45
CA VAL A 92 6.98 2.64 5.19
C VAL A 92 6.95 1.38 4.33
N LEU A 93 8.08 1.04 3.73
CA LEU A 93 8.17 -0.05 2.76
C LEU A 93 9.00 -1.21 3.30
N PRO A 94 8.59 -2.45 3.04
CA PRO A 94 9.35 -3.60 3.49
C PRO A 94 10.61 -3.81 2.67
N LYS A 95 11.72 -4.12 3.34
CA LYS A 95 12.96 -4.54 2.70
C LYS A 95 13.08 -6.06 2.73
N SER A 96 12.57 -6.65 3.79
CA SER A 96 12.52 -8.09 4.01
C SER A 96 11.50 -8.36 5.10
N ILE A 97 11.28 -9.62 5.42
CA ILE A 97 10.44 -9.98 6.57
C ILE A 97 11.14 -9.42 7.82
N GLY A 98 10.43 -8.57 8.55
CA GLY A 98 10.93 -7.98 9.79
C GLY A 98 11.77 -6.72 9.64
N SER A 99 11.93 -6.19 8.42
CA SER A 99 12.69 -4.97 8.19
C SER A 99 11.95 -4.04 7.24
N VAL A 100 11.88 -2.75 7.60
CA VAL A 100 11.22 -1.73 6.79
C VAL A 100 12.13 -0.52 6.62
N GLU A 101 11.81 0.32 5.63
CA GLU A 101 12.51 1.56 5.38
C GLU A 101 11.49 2.65 5.08
N ILE A 102 11.77 3.87 5.51
CA ILE A 102 10.90 5.01 5.22
C ILE A 102 11.42 5.66 3.94
N ILE A 103 10.54 5.78 2.95
CA ILE A 103 10.87 6.40 1.67
C ILE A 103 10.00 7.62 1.48
N ASP A 104 10.62 8.76 1.25
CA ASP A 104 9.93 10.02 0.98
C ASP A 104 9.92 10.30 -0.52
N ASP A 105 8.96 11.11 -0.93
CA ASP A 105 8.95 11.70 -2.27
C ASP A 105 8.96 10.66 -3.40
N VAL A 106 8.10 9.65 -3.27
CA VAL A 106 7.96 8.63 -4.32
C VAL A 106 7.21 9.25 -5.50
N PRO A 107 7.70 9.07 -6.76
CA PRO A 107 7.01 9.60 -7.94
C PRO A 107 5.60 9.01 -8.08
N GLU A 108 4.62 9.86 -8.43
CA GLU A 108 3.25 9.40 -8.60
C GLU A 108 3.11 8.36 -9.70
N THR A 109 3.93 8.47 -10.75
CA THR A 109 3.89 7.50 -11.84
C THR A 109 4.21 6.09 -11.34
N LEU A 110 5.12 5.99 -10.39
CA LEU A 110 5.47 4.72 -9.79
C LEU A 110 4.33 4.18 -8.93
N ILE A 111 3.71 5.06 -8.14
CA ILE A 111 2.57 4.70 -7.30
C ILE A 111 1.40 4.23 -8.19
N GLN A 112 1.13 4.94 -9.28
CA GLN A 112 0.08 4.58 -10.21
C GLN A 112 0.33 3.19 -10.80
N SER A 113 1.56 2.93 -11.22
CA SER A 113 1.94 1.63 -11.78
C SER A 113 1.70 0.51 -10.77
N VAL A 114 2.09 0.73 -9.53
CA VAL A 114 1.92 -0.26 -8.46
C VAL A 114 0.46 -0.55 -8.19
N LEU A 115 -0.36 0.49 -8.10
CA LEU A 115 -1.80 0.33 -7.86
C LEU A 115 -2.47 -0.44 -8.99
N ASP A 116 -2.09 -0.14 -10.24
CA ASP A 116 -2.63 -0.84 -11.38
C ASP A 116 -2.23 -2.32 -11.37
N LYS A 117 -0.96 -2.61 -11.05
CA LYS A 117 -0.46 -3.98 -10.97
C LYS A 117 -1.11 -4.76 -9.83
N SER A 118 -1.43 -4.09 -8.73
CA SER A 118 -2.03 -4.77 -7.57
C SER A 118 -3.37 -5.40 -7.90
N LYS A 119 -4.06 -4.88 -8.91
CA LYS A 119 -5.36 -5.43 -9.34
C LYS A 119 -5.23 -6.74 -10.11
N LEU A 120 -4.02 -7.08 -10.54
CA LEU A 120 -3.76 -8.28 -11.34
C LEU A 120 -3.35 -9.48 -10.49
N ILE A 121 -3.20 -9.31 -9.20
CA ILE A 121 -2.78 -10.37 -8.28
C ILE A 121 -3.91 -11.31 -7.91
#